data_28ccec02459d0f7a9f17ca51325d8f3c
#
_entry.id   28ccec02459d0f7a9f17ca51325d8f3c
#
_cell.length_a   1.000
_cell.length_b   1.000
_cell.length_c   1.000
_cell.angle_alpha   90.00
_cell.angle_beta   90.00
_cell.angle_gamma   90.00
#
_symmetry.space_group_name_H-M   'P 1'
#
loop_
_entity.id
_entity.type
_entity.pdbx_description
1 polymer ?
#
loop_
_entity_poly.entity_id
_entity_poly.type
_entity_poly.pdbx_seq_one_letter_code
_entity_poly.pdbx_strand_id
1 'polypeptide(L)'
;MTIGVKYCGGCNPRYDRTKIVSALRREFGGHSIVIPAREGEIYDVVAVVCGCGRRCAEHQNLRARCGKAVLSSERDYELLCSLIRKYETNGGSETMDWKEVYRQRLTTADEAVKHIRSGDRVVVGHAVGEPSALIRAMVRNAEQYRDVEILHMVAMGKSPYCAPEMEGHFRHNSLFVGASTRDAVAQGRADVTPVYFSQIPELLRKTLPVDVALIQVSPPDAHGYCSFGVSVDYTKPAAECAETVIAQVNPNMPRTLGDAFIHVGEIDHIVETDDPIIELAPPKIGDAEREIGRYCASLIRDGDTLQLGIGAIPDAVLMFLKDKKDLGIHSEILFIGVVDLAEAGVVTNRRKTLHPGKSVVTFLMGTRRLYDYVNNNPSVEMYPVDYVNDPYVIAKNDNLVSINSCVQVDLMGQVVSSSVGYRQISGVGGQVDFVRGAGLSRGGRSIMAMPSTAAKGKISKIVDRIDEGASVTTSLYDVNYVITEYGIAQLRGKTMKDRARALVAIAHPQFREQLAGAFEKRFCCRF
;
A
#
# COMPACT_ATOMS: atom_id res chain seq x y z
N MET A 1 -15.45 8.41 35.04
CA MET A 1 -15.35 8.25 33.57
C MET A 1 -16.75 8.12 32.98
N THR A 2 -16.99 8.66 31.75
CA THR A 2 -18.28 8.56 31.05
C THR A 2 -18.14 7.68 29.85
N ILE A 3 -18.85 6.54 29.81
CA ILE A 3 -18.82 5.59 28.70
C ILE A 3 -20.12 5.72 27.92
N GLY A 4 -20.01 6.19 26.66
CA GLY A 4 -21.13 6.26 25.73
C GLY A 4 -21.36 4.92 25.04
N VAL A 5 -22.60 4.42 25.01
CA VAL A 5 -22.94 3.16 24.33
C VAL A 5 -23.84 3.43 23.14
N LYS A 6 -23.42 3.01 21.94
CA LYS A 6 -24.20 3.07 20.70
C LYS A 6 -24.50 1.65 20.22
N TYR A 7 -25.77 1.35 19.99
CA TYR A 7 -26.17 0.10 19.35
C TYR A 7 -26.38 0.26 17.85
N CYS A 8 -26.09 -0.78 17.08
CA CYS A 8 -26.54 -0.87 15.69
C CYS A 8 -28.05 -1.15 15.60
N GLY A 9 -28.66 -0.90 14.43
CA GLY A 9 -30.09 -1.09 14.19
C GLY A 9 -30.66 -2.51 14.35
N GLY A 10 -29.83 -3.51 14.58
CA GLY A 10 -30.24 -4.83 15.04
C GLY A 10 -30.85 -5.78 14.01
N CYS A 11 -30.47 -5.68 12.74
CA CYS A 11 -31.05 -6.47 11.66
C CYS A 11 -30.84 -8.01 11.77
N ASN A 12 -29.76 -8.48 12.41
CA ASN A 12 -29.55 -9.92 12.67
C ASN A 12 -28.44 -10.11 13.74
N PRO A 13 -28.75 -10.04 15.02
CA PRO A 13 -27.73 -10.17 16.09
C PRO A 13 -27.26 -11.63 16.19
N ARG A 14 -25.96 -11.85 16.03
CA ARG A 14 -25.32 -13.18 16.21
C ARG A 14 -24.98 -13.50 17.67
N TYR A 15 -25.15 -12.54 18.58
CA TYR A 15 -24.92 -12.67 20.01
C TYR A 15 -25.79 -11.69 20.80
N ASP A 16 -25.93 -11.91 22.10
CA ASP A 16 -26.71 -11.02 22.98
C ASP A 16 -25.88 -9.78 23.34
N ARG A 17 -26.17 -8.67 22.66
CA ARG A 17 -25.50 -7.38 22.85
C ARG A 17 -25.70 -6.77 24.25
N THR A 18 -26.78 -7.14 24.92
CA THR A 18 -27.07 -6.62 26.27
C THR A 18 -26.11 -7.19 27.31
N LYS A 19 -25.57 -8.38 27.08
CA LYS A 19 -24.56 -8.99 27.95
C LYS A 19 -23.28 -8.16 28.03
N ILE A 20 -22.82 -7.60 26.89
CA ILE A 20 -21.66 -6.71 26.87
C ILE A 20 -21.88 -5.51 27.76
N VAL A 21 -23.02 -4.83 27.63
CA VAL A 21 -23.31 -3.63 28.42
C VAL A 21 -23.56 -3.97 29.89
N SER A 22 -24.16 -5.13 30.18
CA SER A 22 -24.33 -5.62 31.53
C SER A 22 -22.98 -5.98 32.18
N ALA A 23 -22.06 -6.59 31.43
CA ALA A 23 -20.70 -6.85 31.89
C ALA A 23 -19.94 -5.54 32.14
N LEU A 24 -20.05 -4.57 31.25
CA LEU A 24 -19.45 -3.25 31.38
C LEU A 24 -19.91 -2.52 32.64
N ARG A 25 -21.23 -2.51 32.91
CA ARG A 25 -21.79 -1.91 34.12
C ARG A 25 -21.37 -2.62 35.39
N ARG A 26 -21.24 -3.94 35.35
CA ARG A 26 -20.80 -4.74 36.50
C ARG A 26 -19.32 -4.52 36.80
N GLU A 27 -18.47 -4.48 35.78
CA GLU A 27 -17.01 -4.37 35.92
C GLU A 27 -16.56 -2.94 36.24
N PHE A 28 -17.15 -1.95 35.59
CA PHE A 28 -16.71 -0.54 35.67
C PHE A 28 -17.74 0.41 36.31
N GLY A 29 -18.96 -0.05 36.59
CA GLY A 29 -20.06 0.80 37.08
C GLY A 29 -19.86 1.40 38.49
N GLY A 30 -18.85 0.94 39.25
CA GLY A 30 -18.50 1.52 40.56
C GLY A 30 -17.84 2.91 40.45
N HIS A 31 -17.22 3.24 39.30
CA HIS A 31 -16.48 4.49 39.08
C HIS A 31 -16.68 5.06 37.67
N SER A 32 -17.61 4.51 36.91
CA SER A 32 -17.93 4.98 35.57
C SER A 32 -19.42 5.08 35.33
N ILE A 33 -19.84 6.10 34.58
CA ILE A 33 -21.24 6.30 34.19
C ILE A 33 -21.40 5.74 32.78
N VAL A 34 -22.21 4.69 32.60
CA VAL A 34 -22.51 4.05 31.30
C VAL A 34 -23.87 4.52 30.82
N ILE A 35 -23.88 5.33 29.76
CA ILE A 35 -25.09 5.97 29.20
C ILE A 35 -25.20 5.77 27.69
N PRO A 36 -26.40 5.88 27.08
CA PRO A 36 -26.56 5.88 25.64
C PRO A 36 -25.79 7.03 24.99
N ALA A 37 -25.02 6.73 23.93
CA ALA A 37 -24.27 7.75 23.21
C ALA A 37 -25.19 8.55 22.26
N ARG A 38 -25.05 9.88 22.28
CA ARG A 38 -25.78 10.83 21.44
C ARG A 38 -24.82 11.70 20.64
N GLU A 39 -25.22 12.13 19.46
CA GLU A 39 -24.46 13.09 18.66
C GLU A 39 -24.39 14.44 19.38
N GLY A 40 -23.26 15.10 19.27
CA GLY A 40 -22.98 16.38 19.93
C GLY A 40 -22.46 16.28 21.36
N GLU A 41 -22.54 15.13 22.02
CA GLU A 41 -21.98 14.88 23.35
C GLU A 41 -20.55 14.32 23.25
N ILE A 42 -19.73 14.59 24.27
CA ILE A 42 -18.35 14.08 24.36
C ILE A 42 -18.29 13.07 25.51
N TYR A 43 -17.81 11.87 25.21
CA TYR A 43 -17.62 10.79 26.17
C TYR A 43 -16.11 10.56 26.40
N ASP A 44 -15.76 9.90 27.48
CA ASP A 44 -14.38 9.47 27.69
C ASP A 44 -14.06 8.28 26.79
N VAL A 45 -14.96 7.31 26.72
CA VAL A 45 -14.88 6.15 25.81
C VAL A 45 -16.24 5.96 25.13
N VAL A 46 -16.26 5.54 23.87
CA VAL A 46 -17.49 5.15 23.17
C VAL A 46 -17.43 3.67 22.80
N ALA A 47 -18.37 2.89 23.29
CA ALA A 47 -18.60 1.51 22.92
C ALA A 47 -19.67 1.42 21.83
N VAL A 48 -19.29 1.01 20.62
CA VAL A 48 -20.20 0.81 19.49
C VAL A 48 -20.53 -0.67 19.40
N VAL A 49 -21.72 -1.07 19.86
CA VAL A 49 -22.11 -2.48 19.98
C VAL A 49 -22.90 -2.92 18.76
N CYS A 50 -22.23 -3.62 17.83
CA CYS A 50 -22.80 -4.15 16.60
C CYS A 50 -23.23 -5.61 16.80
N GLY A 51 -24.37 -6.02 16.22
CA GLY A 51 -24.88 -7.39 16.31
C GLY A 51 -24.20 -8.40 15.38
N CYS A 52 -23.38 -7.95 14.44
CA CYS A 52 -22.72 -8.79 13.46
C CYS A 52 -21.46 -8.11 12.90
N GLY A 53 -20.64 -8.88 12.17
CA GLY A 53 -19.38 -8.42 11.58
C GLY A 53 -19.49 -7.32 10.51
N ARG A 54 -20.71 -6.93 10.09
CA ARG A 54 -20.89 -5.80 9.16
C ARG A 54 -20.63 -4.43 9.79
N ARG A 55 -20.62 -4.33 11.13
CA ARG A 55 -20.29 -3.10 11.90
C ARG A 55 -21.06 -1.86 11.40
N CYS A 56 -22.34 -2.02 11.05
CA CYS A 56 -23.18 -1.04 10.36
C CYS A 56 -23.72 0.09 11.25
N ALA A 57 -23.28 0.21 12.51
CA ALA A 57 -23.71 1.31 13.38
C ALA A 57 -23.08 2.62 12.91
N GLU A 58 -23.90 3.64 12.66
CA GLU A 58 -23.41 5.00 12.45
C GLU A 58 -22.82 5.55 13.75
N HIS A 59 -21.52 5.80 13.76
CA HIS A 59 -20.78 6.27 14.94
C HIS A 59 -19.73 7.34 14.60
N GLN A 60 -19.66 7.76 13.34
CA GLN A 60 -18.66 8.74 12.88
C GLN A 60 -18.78 10.08 13.61
N ASN A 61 -20.01 10.51 13.89
CA ASN A 61 -20.31 11.79 14.55
C ASN A 61 -20.25 11.71 16.11
N LEU A 62 -20.03 10.53 16.69
CA LEU A 62 -19.86 10.40 18.13
C LEU A 62 -18.43 10.83 18.50
N ARG A 63 -18.28 11.56 19.61
CA ARG A 63 -16.98 12.05 20.09
C ARG A 63 -16.54 11.30 21.34
N ALA A 64 -15.32 10.83 21.35
CA ALA A 64 -14.70 10.17 22.50
C ALA A 64 -13.30 10.74 22.73
N ARG A 65 -12.95 11.00 24.00
CA ARG A 65 -11.62 11.54 24.38
C ARG A 65 -10.51 10.51 24.21
N CYS A 66 -10.79 9.25 24.56
CA CYS A 66 -9.81 8.17 24.55
C CYS A 66 -9.99 7.16 23.43
N GLY A 67 -11.08 7.26 22.67
CA GLY A 67 -11.31 6.41 21.52
C GLY A 67 -12.65 5.69 21.53
N LYS A 68 -12.89 4.96 20.43
CA LYS A 68 -14.11 4.20 20.19
C LYS A 68 -13.78 2.73 20.00
N ALA A 69 -14.45 1.84 20.75
CA ALA A 69 -14.37 0.40 20.51
C ALA A 69 -15.59 -0.07 19.72
N VAL A 70 -15.38 -0.64 18.53
CA VAL A 70 -16.46 -1.20 17.71
C VAL A 70 -16.51 -2.70 17.90
N LEU A 71 -17.53 -3.16 18.62
CA LEU A 71 -17.71 -4.53 19.06
C LEU A 71 -18.67 -5.27 18.10
N SER A 72 -18.25 -6.37 17.55
CA SER A 72 -19.03 -7.20 16.62
C SER A 72 -19.24 -8.64 17.12
N SER A 73 -18.61 -8.97 18.24
CA SER A 73 -18.72 -10.27 18.92
C SER A 73 -18.49 -10.11 20.44
N GLU A 74 -18.81 -11.15 21.23
CA GLU A 74 -18.49 -11.16 22.66
C GLU A 74 -16.97 -11.13 22.93
N ARG A 75 -16.16 -11.61 21.99
CA ARG A 75 -14.68 -11.62 22.09
C ARG A 75 -14.08 -10.20 22.02
N ASP A 76 -14.79 -9.26 21.38
CA ASP A 76 -14.32 -7.87 21.27
C ASP A 76 -14.49 -7.11 22.61
N TYR A 77 -15.07 -7.74 23.64
CA TYR A 77 -15.22 -7.12 24.96
C TYR A 77 -13.88 -6.79 25.62
N GLU A 78 -12.88 -7.66 25.45
CA GLU A 78 -11.53 -7.42 25.97
C GLU A 78 -10.87 -6.17 25.35
N LEU A 79 -11.14 -5.89 24.07
CA LEU A 79 -10.68 -4.67 23.41
C LEU A 79 -11.25 -3.42 24.08
N LEU A 80 -12.54 -3.44 24.45
CA LEU A 80 -13.18 -2.36 25.19
C LEU A 80 -12.60 -2.22 26.59
N CYS A 81 -12.40 -3.33 27.30
CA CYS A 81 -11.79 -3.34 28.62
C CYS A 81 -10.36 -2.79 28.62
N SER A 82 -9.55 -3.16 27.63
CA SER A 82 -8.19 -2.63 27.48
C SER A 82 -8.18 -1.12 27.24
N LEU A 83 -9.10 -0.61 26.42
CA LEU A 83 -9.26 0.83 26.17
C LEU A 83 -9.68 1.57 27.44
N ILE A 84 -10.59 0.99 28.23
CA ILE A 84 -11.06 1.57 29.50
C ILE A 84 -9.94 1.56 30.55
N ARG A 85 -9.25 0.43 30.72
CA ARG A 85 -8.12 0.29 31.67
C ARG A 85 -6.96 1.22 31.29
N LYS A 86 -6.68 1.37 29.99
CA LYS A 86 -5.68 2.34 29.50
C LYS A 86 -6.05 3.78 29.90
N TYR A 87 -7.33 4.12 29.93
CA TYR A 87 -7.81 5.41 30.43
C TYR A 87 -7.70 5.53 31.96
N GLU A 88 -8.04 4.48 32.72
CA GLU A 88 -7.98 4.47 34.19
C GLU A 88 -6.53 4.50 34.69
N THR A 89 -5.59 3.79 34.02
CA THR A 89 -4.17 3.80 34.38
C THR A 89 -3.49 5.11 34.02
N ASN A 90 -3.98 5.81 32.99
CA ASN A 90 -3.49 7.15 32.64
C ASN A 90 -4.12 8.26 33.53
N GLY A 91 -4.87 7.90 34.59
CA GLY A 91 -5.47 8.79 35.59
C GLY A 91 -6.31 9.88 34.95
N GLY A 92 -7.56 10.04 35.32
CA GLY A 92 -8.44 11.14 34.88
C GLY A 92 -7.97 12.54 35.31
N SER A 93 -6.68 12.81 35.28
CA SER A 93 -6.05 14.10 35.56
C SER A 93 -5.49 14.65 34.27
N GLU A 94 -5.80 15.89 33.95
CA GLU A 94 -5.20 16.81 32.97
C GLU A 94 -4.63 16.11 31.75
N THR A 95 -5.21 16.31 30.57
CA THR A 95 -4.59 15.91 29.31
C THR A 95 -3.13 16.33 29.35
N MET A 96 -2.20 15.38 29.57
CA MET A 96 -0.77 15.69 29.49
C MET A 96 -0.58 16.42 28.16
N ASP A 97 -0.02 17.62 28.21
CA ASP A 97 0.29 18.39 27.01
C ASP A 97 1.12 17.47 26.11
N TRP A 98 0.66 17.25 24.88
CA TRP A 98 1.38 16.37 23.93
C TRP A 98 2.86 16.73 23.81
N LYS A 99 3.23 18.00 24.06
CA LYS A 99 4.63 18.47 24.10
C LYS A 99 5.41 17.84 25.24
N GLU A 100 4.75 17.61 26.38
CA GLU A 100 5.38 16.93 27.52
C GLU A 100 5.57 15.44 27.21
N VAL A 101 4.55 14.78 26.64
CA VAL A 101 4.65 13.39 26.15
C VAL A 101 5.78 13.25 25.14
N TYR A 102 5.87 14.18 24.18
CA TYR A 102 6.94 14.19 23.17
C TYR A 102 8.33 14.24 23.83
N ARG A 103 8.54 15.19 24.79
CA ARG A 103 9.82 15.32 25.49
C ARG A 103 10.20 14.08 26.30
N GLN A 104 9.23 13.45 26.97
CA GLN A 104 9.46 12.24 27.75
C GLN A 104 9.81 11.02 26.89
N ARG A 105 9.30 10.95 25.65
CA ARG A 105 9.56 9.85 24.69
C ARG A 105 10.75 10.09 23.78
N LEU A 106 11.33 11.30 23.85
CA LEU A 106 12.51 11.66 23.06
C LEU A 106 13.73 10.87 23.55
N THR A 107 14.41 10.21 22.60
CA THR A 107 15.58 9.37 22.90
C THR A 107 16.51 9.31 21.69
N THR A 108 17.66 8.64 21.83
CA THR A 108 18.57 8.36 20.73
C THR A 108 18.14 7.13 19.94
N ALA A 109 18.58 7.00 18.68
CA ALA A 109 18.29 5.84 17.87
C ALA A 109 18.82 4.54 18.49
N ASP A 110 20.04 4.57 19.07
CA ASP A 110 20.64 3.40 19.71
C ASP A 110 19.91 2.97 20.99
N GLU A 111 19.35 3.91 21.76
CA GLU A 111 18.52 3.57 22.91
C GLU A 111 17.14 3.06 22.49
N ALA A 112 16.52 3.69 21.50
CA ALA A 112 15.21 3.29 21.01
C ALA A 112 15.18 1.84 20.50
N VAL A 113 16.20 1.42 19.74
CA VAL A 113 16.26 0.07 19.18
C VAL A 113 16.55 -1.03 20.22
N LYS A 114 16.97 -0.69 21.45
CA LYS A 114 17.10 -1.66 22.56
C LYS A 114 15.77 -2.25 23.01
N HIS A 115 14.66 -1.64 22.61
CA HIS A 115 13.32 -2.18 22.88
C HIS A 115 12.93 -3.33 21.94
N ILE A 116 13.72 -3.57 20.86
CA ILE A 116 13.59 -4.76 20.02
C ILE A 116 14.19 -5.95 20.79
N ARG A 117 13.49 -7.06 20.81
CA ARG A 117 13.88 -8.30 21.47
C ARG A 117 14.17 -9.40 20.46
N SER A 118 14.98 -10.38 20.87
CA SER A 118 15.19 -11.58 20.06
C SER A 118 13.87 -12.30 19.79
N GLY A 119 13.64 -12.69 18.54
CA GLY A 119 12.39 -13.32 18.09
C GLY A 119 11.27 -12.36 17.71
N ASP A 120 11.42 -11.04 17.92
CA ASP A 120 10.40 -10.05 17.53
C ASP A 120 10.23 -9.99 16.01
N ARG A 121 9.01 -9.66 15.59
CA ARG A 121 8.72 -9.22 14.22
C ARG A 121 8.72 -7.70 14.18
N VAL A 122 9.71 -7.15 13.48
CA VAL A 122 9.90 -5.73 13.25
C VAL A 122 9.35 -5.37 11.87
N VAL A 123 8.31 -4.55 11.81
CA VAL A 123 7.79 -4.00 10.56
C VAL A 123 8.46 -2.66 10.28
N VAL A 124 9.02 -2.53 9.09
CA VAL A 124 9.74 -1.32 8.67
C VAL A 124 8.88 -0.50 7.70
N GLY A 125 8.85 0.82 7.88
CA GLY A 125 8.17 1.77 6.99
C GLY A 125 8.60 1.62 5.54
N HIS A 126 7.66 1.82 4.61
CA HIS A 126 7.78 1.42 3.21
C HIS A 126 8.56 2.40 2.34
N ALA A 127 9.28 1.86 1.38
CA ALA A 127 9.91 2.56 0.25
C ALA A 127 10.81 3.73 0.71
N VAL A 128 10.62 4.93 0.18
CA VAL A 128 11.39 6.12 0.55
C VAL A 128 11.03 6.66 1.94
N GLY A 129 9.96 6.13 2.56
CA GLY A 129 9.57 6.40 3.95
C GLY A 129 10.29 5.54 4.98
N GLU A 130 11.23 4.67 4.59
CA GLU A 130 12.00 3.85 5.54
C GLU A 130 12.77 4.72 6.56
N PRO A 131 12.74 4.35 7.87
CA PRO A 131 13.42 5.09 8.93
C PRO A 131 14.91 4.76 8.96
N SER A 132 15.69 5.34 8.07
CA SER A 132 17.08 4.99 7.81
C SER A 132 17.98 5.09 9.06
N ALA A 133 17.75 6.05 9.96
CA ALA A 133 18.53 6.17 11.20
C ALA A 133 18.25 5.02 12.16
N LEU A 134 16.99 4.60 12.29
CA LEU A 134 16.59 3.47 13.11
C LEU A 134 17.15 2.14 12.56
N ILE A 135 17.07 1.95 11.22
CA ILE A 135 17.67 0.76 10.56
C ILE A 135 19.16 0.70 10.81
N ARG A 136 19.89 1.83 10.66
CA ARG A 136 21.32 1.89 10.95
C ARG A 136 21.64 1.57 12.41
N ALA A 137 20.83 2.10 13.34
CA ALA A 137 21.01 1.84 14.77
C ALA A 137 20.74 0.36 15.10
N MET A 138 19.66 -0.21 14.59
CA MET A 138 19.30 -1.63 14.77
C MET A 138 20.46 -2.54 14.31
N VAL A 139 20.99 -2.31 13.12
CA VAL A 139 22.10 -3.13 12.59
C VAL A 139 23.40 -2.92 13.36
N ARG A 140 23.73 -1.69 13.81
CA ARG A 140 24.90 -1.47 14.70
C ARG A 140 24.80 -2.24 16.01
N ASN A 141 23.60 -2.46 16.51
CA ASN A 141 23.33 -3.18 17.75
C ASN A 141 22.99 -4.67 17.54
N ALA A 142 23.30 -5.24 16.36
CA ALA A 142 22.92 -6.60 15.95
C ALA A 142 23.29 -7.69 16.98
N GLU A 143 24.42 -7.55 17.68
CA GLU A 143 24.88 -8.51 18.70
C GLU A 143 23.86 -8.72 19.85
N GLN A 144 22.93 -7.79 20.05
CA GLN A 144 21.87 -7.88 21.06
C GLN A 144 20.70 -8.76 20.61
N TYR A 145 20.60 -9.07 19.31
CA TYR A 145 19.44 -9.74 18.74
C TYR A 145 19.78 -11.14 18.24
N ARG A 146 18.79 -12.03 18.31
CA ARG A 146 18.78 -13.33 17.66
C ARG A 146 17.40 -13.56 17.04
N ASP A 147 17.39 -14.04 15.79
CA ASP A 147 16.17 -14.45 15.07
C ASP A 147 15.09 -13.36 14.97
N VAL A 148 15.48 -12.09 14.84
CA VAL A 148 14.52 -10.99 14.62
C VAL A 148 14.05 -11.03 13.17
N GLU A 149 12.73 -11.15 12.97
CA GLU A 149 12.12 -11.10 11.64
C GLU A 149 11.93 -9.64 11.20
N ILE A 150 12.54 -9.26 10.07
CA ILE A 150 12.36 -7.93 9.47
C ILE A 150 11.33 -8.04 8.34
N LEU A 151 10.11 -7.57 8.58
CA LEU A 151 9.05 -7.49 7.58
C LEU A 151 9.12 -6.14 6.87
N HIS A 152 9.49 -6.13 5.61
CA HIS A 152 9.66 -4.92 4.81
C HIS A 152 9.25 -5.20 3.37
N MET A 153 8.40 -4.35 2.78
CA MET A 153 7.93 -4.57 1.42
C MET A 153 9.00 -4.14 0.41
N VAL A 154 9.11 -2.87 0.06
CA VAL A 154 10.13 -2.35 -0.85
C VAL A 154 11.18 -1.59 -0.03
N ALA A 155 12.35 -2.19 0.12
CA ALA A 155 13.49 -1.52 0.73
C ALA A 155 14.22 -0.70 -0.33
N MET A 156 14.25 0.62 -0.18
CA MET A 156 14.92 1.54 -1.11
C MET A 156 16.35 1.87 -0.70
N GLY A 157 16.67 1.70 0.58
CA GLY A 157 18.04 1.80 1.09
C GLY A 157 18.87 0.54 0.81
N LYS A 158 19.98 0.42 1.52
CA LYS A 158 20.95 -0.68 1.32
C LYS A 158 20.55 -2.02 1.94
N SER A 159 19.44 -2.05 2.72
CA SER A 159 18.98 -3.25 3.45
C SER A 159 20.12 -3.95 4.23
N PRO A 160 20.85 -3.26 5.12
CA PRO A 160 22.05 -3.81 5.74
C PRO A 160 21.76 -5.03 6.62
N TYR A 161 20.52 -5.20 7.09
CA TYR A 161 20.06 -6.39 7.82
C TYR A 161 20.01 -7.67 6.95
N CYS A 162 20.14 -7.54 5.61
CA CYS A 162 20.24 -8.67 4.67
C CYS A 162 21.69 -9.08 4.39
N ALA A 163 22.69 -8.41 4.96
CA ALA A 163 24.09 -8.71 4.73
C ALA A 163 24.45 -10.11 5.29
N PRO A 164 25.40 -10.86 4.68
CA PRO A 164 25.75 -12.20 5.15
C PRO A 164 26.15 -12.27 6.62
N GLU A 165 26.83 -11.26 7.12
CA GLU A 165 27.28 -11.14 8.52
C GLU A 165 26.13 -10.94 9.51
N MET A 166 24.92 -10.65 9.03
CA MET A 166 23.73 -10.48 9.86
C MET A 166 22.94 -11.78 10.05
N GLU A 167 23.40 -12.88 9.47
CA GLU A 167 22.75 -14.19 9.62
C GLU A 167 22.70 -14.61 11.09
N GLY A 168 21.53 -15.10 11.53
CA GLY A 168 21.28 -15.44 12.94
C GLY A 168 20.87 -14.25 13.83
N HIS A 169 21.14 -13.01 13.41
CA HIS A 169 20.62 -11.81 14.06
C HIS A 169 19.27 -11.40 13.48
N PHE A 170 19.20 -11.32 12.14
CA PHE A 170 18.02 -10.89 11.40
C PHE A 170 17.62 -11.90 10.32
N ARG A 171 16.32 -12.06 10.12
CA ARG A 171 15.73 -12.78 8.99
C ARG A 171 14.79 -11.85 8.25
N HIS A 172 15.17 -11.43 7.04
CA HIS A 172 14.30 -10.59 6.22
C HIS A 172 13.17 -11.43 5.61
N ASN A 173 11.93 -11.00 5.83
CA ASN A 173 10.74 -11.51 5.15
C ASN A 173 10.21 -10.41 4.21
N SER A 174 10.44 -10.57 2.92
CA SER A 174 10.07 -9.60 1.90
C SER A 174 8.62 -9.79 1.46
N LEU A 175 7.84 -8.72 1.41
CA LEU A 175 6.52 -8.72 0.78
C LEU A 175 6.60 -8.28 -0.70
N PHE A 176 7.74 -7.70 -1.10
CA PHE A 176 8.05 -7.31 -2.47
C PHE A 176 9.58 -7.22 -2.63
N VAL A 177 10.16 -8.13 -3.38
CA VAL A 177 11.61 -8.23 -3.53
C VAL A 177 12.16 -7.03 -4.30
N GLY A 178 12.99 -6.22 -3.64
CA GLY A 178 13.65 -5.05 -4.21
C GLY A 178 15.08 -5.34 -4.69
N ALA A 179 15.71 -4.36 -5.30
CA ALA A 179 17.09 -4.49 -5.80
C ALA A 179 18.08 -4.83 -4.68
N SER A 180 17.92 -4.22 -3.50
CA SER A 180 18.83 -4.40 -2.35
C SER A 180 18.63 -5.73 -1.60
N THR A 181 17.49 -6.43 -1.80
CA THR A 181 17.16 -7.68 -1.10
C THR A 181 17.19 -8.91 -2.01
N ARG A 182 17.25 -8.70 -3.33
CA ARG A 182 17.16 -9.77 -4.35
C ARG A 182 18.20 -10.86 -4.20
N ASP A 183 19.43 -10.49 -3.90
CA ASP A 183 20.51 -11.48 -3.76
C ASP A 183 20.38 -12.27 -2.47
N ALA A 184 19.91 -11.66 -1.37
CA ALA A 184 19.64 -12.38 -0.13
C ALA A 184 18.53 -13.42 -0.32
N VAL A 185 17.45 -13.09 -1.05
CA VAL A 185 16.38 -14.03 -1.43
C VAL A 185 16.93 -15.16 -2.32
N ALA A 186 17.70 -14.83 -3.36
CA ALA A 186 18.25 -15.81 -4.28
C ALA A 186 19.23 -16.79 -3.61
N GLN A 187 19.88 -16.38 -2.52
CA GLN A 187 20.81 -17.18 -1.72
C GLN A 187 20.15 -17.88 -0.53
N GLY A 188 18.84 -17.78 -0.35
CA GLY A 188 18.10 -18.41 0.75
C GLY A 188 18.30 -17.74 2.11
N ARG A 189 18.93 -16.55 2.18
CA ARG A 189 19.14 -15.77 3.43
C ARG A 189 17.96 -14.87 3.78
N ALA A 190 16.98 -14.72 2.87
CA ALA A 190 15.74 -14.00 3.09
C ALA A 190 14.56 -14.80 2.56
N ASP A 191 13.40 -14.56 3.12
CA ASP A 191 12.13 -15.19 2.75
C ASP A 191 11.26 -14.25 1.92
N VAL A 192 10.22 -14.81 1.31
CA VAL A 192 9.21 -14.05 0.57
C VAL A 192 7.83 -14.53 0.99
N THR A 193 7.01 -13.63 1.52
CA THR A 193 5.59 -13.90 1.78
C THR A 193 4.74 -13.33 0.65
N PRO A 194 4.13 -14.18 -0.19
CA PRO A 194 3.27 -13.71 -1.28
C PRO A 194 1.96 -13.15 -0.73
N VAL A 195 1.64 -11.91 -1.08
CA VAL A 195 0.43 -11.20 -0.62
C VAL A 195 0.06 -10.10 -1.62
N TYR A 196 -1.21 -9.84 -1.84
CA TYR A 196 -1.67 -8.62 -2.52
C TYR A 196 -1.44 -7.41 -1.62
N PHE A 197 -1.06 -6.29 -2.21
CA PHE A 197 -0.74 -5.10 -1.41
C PHE A 197 -1.92 -4.65 -0.54
N SER A 198 -3.13 -4.68 -1.09
CA SER A 198 -4.37 -4.37 -0.35
C SER A 198 -4.60 -5.25 0.88
N GLN A 199 -4.01 -6.44 0.94
CA GLN A 199 -4.22 -7.42 2.02
C GLN A 199 -3.17 -7.35 3.12
N ILE A 200 -2.09 -6.59 2.95
CA ILE A 200 -1.03 -6.49 3.97
C ILE A 200 -1.57 -5.99 5.31
N PRO A 201 -2.42 -4.94 5.39
CA PRO A 201 -2.98 -4.52 6.67
C PRO A 201 -3.78 -5.60 7.38
N GLU A 202 -4.56 -6.40 6.65
CA GLU A 202 -5.28 -7.54 7.24
C GLU A 202 -4.33 -8.64 7.72
N LEU A 203 -3.25 -8.90 6.97
CA LEU A 203 -2.22 -9.86 7.34
C LEU A 203 -1.56 -9.46 8.67
N LEU A 204 -1.21 -8.18 8.86
CA LEU A 204 -0.63 -7.64 10.09
C LEU A 204 -1.61 -7.72 11.27
N ARG A 205 -2.89 -7.39 11.05
CA ARG A 205 -3.91 -7.42 12.10
C ARG A 205 -4.30 -8.83 12.56
N LYS A 206 -4.11 -9.88 11.74
CA LYS A 206 -4.69 -11.20 12.00
C LYS A 206 -3.70 -12.36 12.02
N THR A 207 -2.66 -12.31 11.20
CA THR A 207 -1.82 -13.48 10.92
C THR A 207 -0.36 -13.28 11.30
N LEU A 208 0.18 -12.10 11.07
CA LEU A 208 1.55 -11.73 11.38
C LEU A 208 1.52 -10.60 12.41
N PRO A 209 1.38 -10.89 13.72
CA PRO A 209 1.38 -9.86 14.75
C PRO A 209 2.67 -9.03 14.70
N VAL A 210 2.54 -7.75 15.00
CA VAL A 210 3.64 -6.78 14.92
C VAL A 210 4.13 -6.49 16.34
N ASP A 211 5.34 -6.88 16.66
CA ASP A 211 5.95 -6.58 17.96
C ASP A 211 6.48 -5.14 17.95
N VAL A 212 7.20 -4.75 16.91
CA VAL A 212 7.76 -3.41 16.78
C VAL A 212 7.48 -2.83 15.39
N ALA A 213 6.99 -1.59 15.34
CA ALA A 213 6.91 -0.79 14.11
C ALA A 213 8.00 0.28 14.12
N LEU A 214 8.90 0.24 13.13
CA LEU A 214 9.86 1.30 12.86
C LEU A 214 9.31 2.19 11.75
N ILE A 215 8.92 3.42 12.09
CA ILE A 215 8.28 4.35 11.18
C ILE A 215 9.08 5.65 11.01
N GLN A 216 8.83 6.38 9.92
CA GLN A 216 9.33 7.74 9.75
C GLN A 216 8.15 8.68 9.52
N VAL A 217 8.15 9.81 10.24
CA VAL A 217 7.04 10.77 10.24
C VAL A 217 7.54 12.22 10.20
N SER A 218 6.65 13.15 9.85
CA SER A 218 6.91 14.59 9.97
C SER A 218 6.97 15.03 11.44
N PRO A 219 7.52 16.21 11.75
CA PRO A 219 7.31 16.83 13.05
C PRO A 219 5.81 16.97 13.39
N PRO A 220 5.45 16.96 14.69
CA PRO A 220 4.06 17.13 15.11
C PRO A 220 3.55 18.55 14.80
N ASP A 221 2.27 18.65 14.45
CA ASP A 221 1.59 19.92 14.28
C ASP A 221 1.19 20.55 15.65
N ALA A 222 0.47 21.68 15.61
CA ALA A 222 0.02 22.38 16.81
C ALA A 222 -0.88 21.52 17.75
N HIS A 223 -1.38 20.41 17.25
CA HIS A 223 -2.26 19.48 17.98
C HIS A 223 -1.59 18.15 18.32
N GLY A 224 -0.29 17.98 18.05
CA GLY A 224 0.47 16.78 18.33
C GLY A 224 0.37 15.67 17.27
N TYR A 225 -0.13 15.96 16.06
CA TYR A 225 -0.22 14.99 14.98
C TYR A 225 0.98 15.06 14.04
N CYS A 226 1.67 13.95 13.91
CA CYS A 226 2.71 13.70 12.90
C CYS A 226 2.08 13.10 11.64
N SER A 227 2.54 13.49 10.44
CA SER A 227 2.14 12.85 9.20
C SER A 227 3.09 11.70 8.86
N PHE A 228 2.56 10.57 8.38
CA PHE A 228 3.35 9.49 7.79
C PHE A 228 4.06 9.93 6.48
N GLY A 229 3.70 11.10 5.96
CA GLY A 229 4.38 11.72 4.85
C GLY A 229 4.31 10.91 3.57
N VAL A 230 5.47 10.42 3.11
CA VAL A 230 5.59 9.74 1.82
C VAL A 230 5.07 8.30 1.78
N SER A 231 4.74 7.70 2.93
CA SER A 231 4.33 6.28 3.00
C SER A 231 3.30 6.05 4.10
N VAL A 232 2.03 6.00 3.72
CA VAL A 232 0.88 5.72 4.60
C VAL A 232 0.49 4.24 4.55
N ASP A 233 0.50 3.67 3.39
CA ASP A 233 0.19 2.32 2.91
C ASP A 233 -0.09 1.27 4.02
N TYR A 234 0.84 0.33 4.25
CA TYR A 234 0.80 -0.59 5.38
C TYR A 234 1.53 -0.02 6.61
N THR A 235 2.28 1.08 6.45
CA THR A 235 3.07 1.70 7.52
C THR A 235 2.19 2.20 8.65
N LYS A 236 1.08 2.88 8.33
CA LYS A 236 0.11 3.31 9.34
C LYS A 236 -0.60 2.11 10.00
N PRO A 237 -1.18 1.15 9.26
CA PRO A 237 -1.73 -0.07 9.88
C PRO A 237 -0.73 -0.85 10.74
N ALA A 238 0.55 -0.90 10.37
CA ALA A 238 1.59 -1.53 11.18
C ALA A 238 1.78 -0.81 12.52
N ALA A 239 1.87 0.53 12.50
CA ALA A 239 1.96 1.33 13.73
C ALA A 239 0.71 1.17 14.61
N GLU A 240 -0.50 1.07 14.02
CA GLU A 240 -1.75 0.85 14.76
C GLU A 240 -1.82 -0.54 15.42
N CYS A 241 -1.09 -1.54 14.90
CA CYS A 241 -1.12 -2.92 15.38
C CYS A 241 0.07 -3.29 16.28
N ALA A 242 1.15 -2.50 16.26
CA ALA A 242 2.39 -2.82 16.94
C ALA A 242 2.23 -2.74 18.47
N GLU A 243 2.96 -3.62 19.17
CA GLU A 243 3.12 -3.50 20.63
C GLU A 243 4.01 -2.30 21.00
N THR A 244 5.01 -1.99 20.17
CA THR A 244 5.92 -0.86 20.36
C THR A 244 6.07 -0.08 19.05
N VAL A 245 5.85 1.23 19.09
CA VAL A 245 6.03 2.14 17.95
C VAL A 245 7.27 3.01 18.18
N ILE A 246 8.27 2.87 17.31
CA ILE A 246 9.49 3.69 17.32
C ILE A 246 9.47 4.60 16.08
N ALA A 247 9.39 5.90 16.29
CA ALA A 247 9.30 6.87 15.20
C ALA A 247 10.57 7.70 15.02
N GLN A 248 11.07 7.71 13.79
CA GLN A 248 12.04 8.69 13.31
C GLN A 248 11.26 9.94 12.89
N VAL A 249 11.35 11.02 13.68
CA VAL A 249 10.74 12.32 13.36
C VAL A 249 11.72 13.13 12.54
N ASN A 250 11.31 13.50 11.31
CA ASN A 250 12.20 14.13 10.33
C ASN A 250 11.54 15.38 9.73
N PRO A 251 12.14 16.58 9.86
CA PRO A 251 11.63 17.81 9.28
C PRO A 251 11.61 17.81 7.74
N ASN A 252 12.38 16.92 7.10
CA ASN A 252 12.36 16.75 5.64
C ASN A 252 11.15 15.93 5.15
N MET A 253 10.43 15.26 6.04
CA MET A 253 9.22 14.49 5.71
C MET A 253 8.08 15.46 5.39
N PRO A 254 7.48 15.41 4.18
CA PRO A 254 6.36 16.27 3.85
C PRO A 254 5.14 15.95 4.72
N ARG A 255 4.37 16.95 5.08
CA ARG A 255 3.10 16.77 5.76
C ARG A 255 2.02 16.51 4.71
N THR A 256 1.73 15.25 4.45
CA THR A 256 0.65 14.83 3.55
C THR A 256 -0.69 14.75 4.29
N LEU A 257 -1.77 14.89 3.55
CA LEU A 257 -3.14 14.98 4.08
C LEU A 257 -3.93 13.71 3.76
N GLY A 258 -5.15 13.61 4.27
CA GLY A 258 -6.00 12.42 4.19
C GLY A 258 -5.99 11.64 5.50
N ASP A 259 -6.03 10.31 5.45
CA ASP A 259 -5.88 9.44 6.62
C ASP A 259 -4.40 9.06 6.84
N ALA A 260 -3.56 10.09 7.04
CA ALA A 260 -2.10 10.01 7.00
C ALA A 260 -1.42 10.41 8.31
N PHE A 261 -2.12 10.36 9.45
CA PHE A 261 -1.62 10.90 10.71
C PHE A 261 -1.55 9.88 11.83
N ILE A 262 -0.58 10.11 12.73
CA ILE A 262 -0.44 9.47 14.03
C ILE A 262 -0.24 10.55 15.11
N HIS A 263 -0.91 10.41 16.25
CA HIS A 263 -0.71 11.34 17.36
C HIS A 263 0.52 10.94 18.19
N VAL A 264 1.24 11.90 18.72
CA VAL A 264 2.42 11.69 19.60
C VAL A 264 2.12 10.70 20.74
N GLY A 265 0.89 10.70 21.27
CA GLY A 265 0.45 9.76 22.30
C GLY A 265 0.44 8.28 21.88
N GLU A 266 0.54 7.99 20.59
CA GLU A 266 0.55 6.63 20.01
C GLU A 266 1.96 6.16 19.63
N ILE A 267 3.00 6.97 19.86
CA ILE A 267 4.41 6.68 19.57
C ILE A 267 5.13 6.43 20.91
N ASP A 268 5.76 5.28 21.09
CA ASP A 268 6.42 4.93 22.35
C ASP A 268 7.82 5.54 22.47
N HIS A 269 8.58 5.59 21.38
CA HIS A 269 9.93 6.17 21.35
C HIS A 269 10.09 7.09 20.15
N ILE A 270 10.63 8.28 20.39
CA ILE A 270 10.80 9.34 19.39
C ILE A 270 12.29 9.61 19.20
N VAL A 271 12.72 9.56 17.94
CA VAL A 271 14.10 9.86 17.53
C VAL A 271 14.07 10.99 16.50
N GLU A 272 14.60 12.15 16.86
CA GLU A 272 14.73 13.27 15.93
C GLU A 272 15.93 13.09 15.01
N THR A 273 15.73 13.32 13.71
CA THR A 273 16.78 13.29 12.69
C THR A 273 16.50 14.36 11.65
N ASP A 274 17.50 14.70 10.85
CA ASP A 274 17.40 15.60 9.69
C ASP A 274 17.89 14.91 8.39
N ASP A 275 17.90 13.59 8.38
CA ASP A 275 18.29 12.79 7.21
C ASP A 275 17.47 13.20 5.97
N PRO A 276 18.09 13.36 4.78
CA PRO A 276 17.32 13.59 3.56
C PRO A 276 16.41 12.41 3.26
N ILE A 277 15.18 12.68 2.79
CA ILE A 277 14.31 11.63 2.26
C ILE A 277 14.95 11.09 0.98
N ILE A 278 14.88 9.77 0.79
CA ILE A 278 15.44 9.12 -0.40
C ILE A 278 14.77 9.67 -1.66
N GLU A 279 15.57 10.06 -2.63
CA GLU A 279 15.09 10.57 -3.92
C GLU A 279 15.33 9.55 -5.04
N LEU A 280 14.37 9.47 -5.97
CA LEU A 280 14.48 8.71 -7.21
C LEU A 280 14.42 9.63 -8.41
N ALA A 281 15.47 9.60 -9.20
CA ALA A 281 15.48 10.29 -10.49
C ALA A 281 14.56 9.60 -11.50
N PRO A 282 13.89 10.35 -12.38
CA PRO A 282 13.13 9.77 -13.48
C PRO A 282 13.99 8.84 -14.34
N PRO A 283 13.46 7.68 -14.78
CA PRO A 283 14.19 6.76 -15.64
C PRO A 283 14.39 7.33 -17.05
N LYS A 284 15.39 6.82 -17.75
CA LYS A 284 15.57 7.13 -19.18
C LYS A 284 14.49 6.41 -19.98
N ILE A 285 13.83 7.13 -20.87
CA ILE A 285 12.80 6.63 -21.77
C ILE A 285 13.45 6.30 -23.11
N GLY A 286 13.42 5.04 -23.52
CA GLY A 286 13.88 4.58 -24.83
C GLY A 286 12.78 4.68 -25.89
N ASP A 287 13.11 4.28 -27.13
CA ASP A 287 12.17 4.33 -28.27
C ASP A 287 11.00 3.34 -28.09
N ALA A 288 11.29 2.13 -27.57
CA ALA A 288 10.25 1.14 -27.30
C ALA A 288 9.26 1.64 -26.24
N GLU A 289 9.74 2.20 -25.13
CA GLU A 289 8.90 2.75 -24.09
C GLU A 289 8.08 3.94 -24.60
N ARG A 290 8.65 4.78 -25.47
CA ARG A 290 7.95 5.90 -26.11
C ARG A 290 6.76 5.42 -26.96
N GLU A 291 6.98 4.42 -27.83
CA GLU A 291 5.90 3.86 -28.66
C GLU A 291 4.83 3.17 -27.81
N ILE A 292 5.22 2.41 -26.78
CA ILE A 292 4.29 1.83 -25.81
C ILE A 292 3.47 2.94 -25.15
N GLY A 293 4.13 4.03 -24.70
CA GLY A 293 3.48 5.20 -24.10
C GLY A 293 2.43 5.81 -25.03
N ARG A 294 2.74 5.95 -26.31
CA ARG A 294 1.81 6.47 -27.33
C ARG A 294 0.59 5.55 -27.50
N TYR A 295 0.79 4.23 -27.55
CA TYR A 295 -0.31 3.27 -27.63
C TYR A 295 -1.18 3.28 -26.36
N CYS A 296 -0.59 3.31 -25.16
CA CYS A 296 -1.32 3.42 -23.92
C CYS A 296 -2.17 4.71 -23.89
N ALA A 297 -1.57 5.87 -24.23
CA ALA A 297 -2.25 7.16 -24.26
C ALA A 297 -3.43 7.20 -25.24
N SER A 298 -3.39 6.43 -26.34
CA SER A 298 -4.50 6.32 -27.28
C SER A 298 -5.77 5.68 -26.68
N LEU A 299 -5.62 4.90 -25.63
CA LEU A 299 -6.73 4.30 -24.89
C LEU A 299 -7.25 5.20 -23.74
N ILE A 300 -6.58 6.32 -23.45
CA ILE A 300 -6.97 7.27 -22.41
C ILE A 300 -7.83 8.38 -23.02
N ARG A 301 -8.93 8.70 -22.35
CA ARG A 301 -9.92 9.71 -22.76
C ARG A 301 -9.97 10.85 -21.75
N ASP A 302 -10.52 11.99 -22.16
CA ASP A 302 -10.77 13.11 -21.25
C ASP A 302 -11.70 12.66 -20.11
N GLY A 303 -11.29 13.00 -18.88
CA GLY A 303 -12.03 12.67 -17.66
C GLY A 303 -11.81 11.26 -17.14
N ASP A 304 -10.94 10.46 -17.75
CA ASP A 304 -10.55 9.16 -17.20
C ASP A 304 -9.81 9.33 -15.85
N THR A 305 -9.97 8.35 -14.97
CA THR A 305 -9.19 8.23 -13.73
C THR A 305 -8.05 7.25 -13.95
N LEU A 306 -6.83 7.64 -13.62
CA LEU A 306 -5.63 6.88 -13.92
C LEU A 306 -5.04 6.23 -12.68
N GLN A 307 -4.58 4.98 -12.83
CA GLN A 307 -3.56 4.34 -12.02
C GLN A 307 -2.34 4.07 -12.89
N LEU A 308 -1.20 4.48 -12.43
CA LEU A 308 0.08 4.31 -13.10
C LEU A 308 1.10 3.73 -12.12
N GLY A 309 1.89 2.76 -12.58
CA GLY A 309 3.06 2.26 -11.84
C GLY A 309 4.25 3.22 -11.94
N ILE A 310 5.42 2.75 -11.55
CA ILE A 310 6.71 3.44 -11.70
C ILE A 310 7.49 2.87 -12.88
N GLY A 311 8.41 3.67 -13.43
CA GLY A 311 9.34 3.24 -14.48
C GLY A 311 9.15 3.96 -15.81
N ALA A 312 9.95 3.57 -16.79
CA ALA A 312 10.04 4.27 -18.07
C ALA A 312 8.73 4.26 -18.89
N ILE A 313 7.91 3.20 -18.77
CA ILE A 313 6.64 3.11 -19.49
C ILE A 313 5.60 4.10 -18.93
N PRO A 314 5.30 4.14 -17.61
CA PRO A 314 4.39 5.16 -17.06
C PRO A 314 4.83 6.60 -17.39
N ASP A 315 6.11 6.91 -17.25
CA ASP A 315 6.63 8.23 -17.61
C ASP A 315 6.46 8.55 -19.10
N ALA A 316 6.66 7.54 -19.98
CA ALA A 316 6.41 7.70 -21.41
C ALA A 316 4.92 7.95 -21.71
N VAL A 317 3.99 7.29 -21.01
CA VAL A 317 2.55 7.55 -21.14
C VAL A 317 2.22 9.00 -20.86
N LEU A 318 2.72 9.55 -19.75
CA LEU A 318 2.44 10.94 -19.34
C LEU A 318 2.88 11.98 -20.37
N MET A 319 3.94 11.70 -21.14
CA MET A 319 4.40 12.59 -22.23
C MET A 319 3.30 12.85 -23.29
N PHE A 320 2.41 11.88 -23.51
CA PHE A 320 1.36 11.93 -24.53
C PHE A 320 -0.01 12.34 -23.96
N LEU A 321 -0.08 12.77 -22.68
CA LEU A 321 -1.34 13.15 -22.05
C LEU A 321 -1.54 14.67 -21.97
N LYS A 322 -0.61 15.49 -22.43
CA LYS A 322 -0.64 16.96 -22.29
C LYS A 322 -1.88 17.63 -22.91
N ASP A 323 -2.44 17.01 -23.95
CA ASP A 323 -3.62 17.52 -24.64
C ASP A 323 -4.95 16.98 -24.06
N LYS A 324 -4.88 16.10 -23.05
CA LYS A 324 -6.06 15.56 -22.38
C LYS A 324 -6.64 16.58 -21.39
N LYS A 325 -7.91 16.38 -21.01
CA LYS A 325 -8.63 17.28 -20.12
C LYS A 325 -9.26 16.52 -18.96
N ASP A 326 -9.22 17.15 -17.79
CA ASP A 326 -9.93 16.70 -16.59
C ASP A 326 -9.58 15.26 -16.16
N LEU A 327 -8.34 14.82 -16.34
CA LEU A 327 -7.90 13.53 -15.83
C LEU A 327 -7.95 13.50 -14.30
N GLY A 328 -8.17 12.32 -13.75
CA GLY A 328 -8.15 12.05 -12.32
C GLY A 328 -7.05 11.05 -11.94
N ILE A 329 -6.66 11.05 -10.66
CA ILE A 329 -5.70 10.09 -10.11
C ILE A 329 -6.35 9.32 -8.96
N HIS A 330 -6.35 7.99 -9.07
CA HIS A 330 -6.56 7.04 -7.99
C HIS A 330 -5.55 5.91 -8.21
N SER A 331 -4.46 5.96 -7.48
CA SER A 331 -3.27 5.14 -7.78
C SER A 331 -2.61 4.68 -6.49
N GLU A 332 -1.90 3.58 -6.55
CA GLU A 332 -1.04 3.13 -5.47
C GLU A 332 0.04 4.18 -5.18
N ILE A 333 0.71 4.66 -6.21
CA ILE A 333 1.82 5.60 -6.09
C ILE A 333 1.54 6.91 -6.84
N LEU A 334 2.07 8.02 -6.30
CA LEU A 334 2.24 9.29 -7.02
C LEU A 334 3.72 9.51 -7.35
N PHE A 335 4.00 9.99 -8.54
CA PHE A 335 5.36 10.32 -8.99
C PHE A 335 5.40 11.63 -9.78
N ILE A 336 6.61 12.13 -10.03
CA ILE A 336 6.84 13.51 -10.49
C ILE A 336 6.11 13.87 -11.79
N GLY A 337 5.98 12.96 -12.75
CA GLY A 337 5.32 13.25 -14.02
C GLY A 337 3.82 13.57 -13.88
N VAL A 338 3.15 13.10 -12.81
CA VAL A 338 1.76 13.48 -12.50
C VAL A 338 1.70 14.93 -12.02
N VAL A 339 2.71 15.40 -11.30
CA VAL A 339 2.80 16.80 -10.85
C VAL A 339 2.84 17.74 -12.04
N ASP A 340 3.64 17.42 -13.08
CA ASP A 340 3.71 18.22 -14.31
C ASP A 340 2.34 18.37 -14.98
N LEU A 341 1.55 17.29 -15.04
CA LEU A 341 0.20 17.31 -15.60
C LEU A 341 -0.81 18.06 -14.70
N ALA A 342 -0.64 18.00 -13.38
CA ALA A 342 -1.48 18.74 -12.45
C ALA A 342 -1.22 20.26 -12.55
N GLU A 343 0.03 20.68 -12.59
CA GLU A 343 0.43 22.09 -12.77
C GLU A 343 0.01 22.62 -14.14
N ALA A 344 0.01 21.79 -15.17
CA ALA A 344 -0.49 22.13 -16.50
C ALA A 344 -2.04 22.15 -16.61
N GLY A 345 -2.76 21.80 -15.55
CA GLY A 345 -4.23 21.77 -15.54
C GLY A 345 -4.86 20.58 -16.28
N VAL A 346 -4.07 19.57 -16.62
CA VAL A 346 -4.54 18.31 -17.26
C VAL A 346 -5.15 17.38 -16.22
N VAL A 347 -4.51 17.23 -15.06
CA VAL A 347 -5.02 16.47 -13.91
C VAL A 347 -5.74 17.44 -12.99
N THR A 348 -7.06 17.45 -13.05
CA THR A 348 -7.93 18.30 -12.20
C THR A 348 -8.71 17.50 -11.18
N ASN A 349 -8.81 16.18 -11.34
CA ASN A 349 -9.64 15.28 -10.55
C ASN A 349 -11.15 15.63 -10.51
N ARG A 350 -11.62 16.64 -11.24
CA ARG A 350 -12.99 17.15 -11.15
C ARG A 350 -14.04 16.14 -11.60
N ARG A 351 -13.67 15.25 -12.54
CA ARG A 351 -14.58 14.25 -13.12
C ARG A 351 -14.52 12.90 -12.43
N LYS A 352 -13.72 12.74 -11.38
CA LYS A 352 -13.73 11.53 -10.56
C LYS A 352 -15.09 11.33 -9.90
N THR A 353 -15.56 10.09 -9.85
CA THR A 353 -16.81 9.71 -9.16
C THR A 353 -16.59 9.40 -7.69
N LEU A 354 -15.34 9.11 -7.30
CA LEU A 354 -14.92 8.96 -5.92
C LEU A 354 -13.83 10.00 -5.62
N HIS A 355 -13.95 10.75 -4.52
CA HIS A 355 -13.06 11.86 -4.15
C HIS A 355 -12.85 12.88 -5.29
N PRO A 356 -13.92 13.53 -5.79
CA PRO A 356 -13.79 14.55 -6.83
C PRO A 356 -12.88 15.70 -6.34
N GLY A 357 -12.02 16.18 -7.24
CA GLY A 357 -11.04 17.23 -6.92
C GLY A 357 -9.79 16.76 -6.16
N LYS A 358 -9.65 15.45 -5.89
CA LYS A 358 -8.53 14.89 -5.11
C LYS A 358 -7.78 13.81 -5.88
N SER A 359 -6.46 13.90 -5.93
CA SER A 359 -5.59 12.76 -6.21
C SER A 359 -5.52 11.88 -4.97
N VAL A 360 -5.87 10.61 -5.10
CA VAL A 360 -5.87 9.64 -3.99
C VAL A 360 -4.76 8.63 -4.23
N VAL A 361 -3.85 8.51 -3.25
CA VAL A 361 -2.69 7.61 -3.34
C VAL A 361 -2.33 7.03 -1.96
N THR A 362 -1.43 6.03 -1.93
CA THR A 362 -1.03 5.43 -0.66
C THR A 362 0.45 5.65 -0.32
N PHE A 363 1.32 5.83 -1.31
CA PHE A 363 2.70 6.24 -1.11
C PHE A 363 3.24 7.08 -2.27
N LEU A 364 4.43 7.65 -2.07
CA LEU A 364 5.11 8.57 -3.01
C LEU A 364 6.53 8.07 -3.27
N MET A 365 7.01 8.19 -4.49
CA MET A 365 8.43 8.00 -4.83
C MET A 365 8.82 9.00 -5.93
N GLY A 366 9.85 9.79 -5.71
CA GLY A 366 10.30 10.78 -6.69
C GLY A 366 11.41 11.65 -6.17
N THR A 367 11.46 12.89 -6.64
CA THR A 367 12.44 13.89 -6.25
C THR A 367 11.88 14.84 -5.21
N ARG A 368 12.73 15.69 -4.66
CA ARG A 368 12.34 16.75 -3.72
C ARG A 368 11.16 17.59 -4.22
N ARG A 369 11.08 17.86 -5.53
CA ARG A 369 9.95 18.61 -6.11
C ARG A 369 8.60 17.91 -5.90
N LEU A 370 8.55 16.59 -5.94
CA LEU A 370 7.32 15.85 -5.61
C LEU A 370 6.97 16.02 -4.12
N TYR A 371 7.96 15.91 -3.23
CA TYR A 371 7.74 16.04 -1.79
C TYR A 371 7.29 17.46 -1.41
N ASP A 372 7.87 18.48 -2.04
CA ASP A 372 7.44 19.88 -1.86
C ASP A 372 6.01 20.11 -2.39
N TYR A 373 5.65 19.51 -3.54
CA TYR A 373 4.31 19.61 -4.12
C TYR A 373 3.22 19.05 -3.22
N VAL A 374 3.46 17.90 -2.57
CA VAL A 374 2.45 17.25 -1.71
C VAL A 374 2.38 17.83 -0.30
N ASN A 375 3.39 18.60 0.11
CA ASN A 375 3.47 19.15 1.46
C ASN A 375 2.31 20.13 1.73
N ASN A 376 1.43 19.79 2.67
CA ASN A 376 0.22 20.54 3.01
C ASN A 376 -0.69 20.84 1.78
N ASN A 377 -0.66 19.99 0.75
CA ASN A 377 -1.44 20.19 -0.45
C ASN A 377 -2.82 19.48 -0.34
N PRO A 378 -3.94 20.24 -0.22
CA PRO A 378 -5.25 19.65 -0.06
C PRO A 378 -5.79 18.97 -1.33
N SER A 379 -5.14 19.11 -2.48
CA SER A 379 -5.52 18.39 -3.70
C SER A 379 -5.01 16.95 -3.74
N VAL A 380 -4.13 16.55 -2.80
CA VAL A 380 -3.59 15.20 -2.66
C VAL A 380 -4.01 14.63 -1.31
N GLU A 381 -4.64 13.48 -1.33
CA GLU A 381 -5.02 12.75 -0.12
C GLU A 381 -4.36 11.37 -0.12
N MET A 382 -3.79 11.01 1.02
CA MET A 382 -3.15 9.72 1.22
C MET A 382 -3.96 8.87 2.20
N TYR A 383 -4.10 7.59 1.89
CA TYR A 383 -4.84 6.63 2.69
C TYR A 383 -4.07 5.31 2.82
N PRO A 384 -4.37 4.48 3.85
CA PRO A 384 -3.86 3.12 3.93
C PRO A 384 -4.19 2.29 2.69
N VAL A 385 -3.35 1.30 2.42
CA VAL A 385 -3.39 0.53 1.18
C VAL A 385 -4.63 -0.36 1.06
N ASP A 386 -5.19 -0.80 2.17
CA ASP A 386 -6.45 -1.56 2.21
C ASP A 386 -7.68 -0.72 1.81
N TYR A 387 -7.52 0.61 1.71
CA TYR A 387 -8.52 1.49 1.10
C TYR A 387 -8.18 1.80 -0.36
N VAL A 388 -6.95 2.30 -0.63
CA VAL A 388 -6.56 2.76 -1.98
C VAL A 388 -6.57 1.62 -2.99
N ASN A 389 -6.07 0.45 -2.60
CA ASN A 389 -5.90 -0.72 -3.45
C ASN A 389 -7.06 -1.72 -3.36
N ASP A 390 -8.11 -1.46 -2.56
CA ASP A 390 -9.29 -2.33 -2.56
C ASP A 390 -9.98 -2.30 -3.94
N PRO A 391 -10.09 -3.44 -4.65
CA PRO A 391 -10.74 -3.50 -5.96
C PRO A 391 -12.15 -2.92 -5.98
N TYR A 392 -12.90 -3.02 -4.89
CA TYR A 392 -14.25 -2.46 -4.79
C TYR A 392 -14.24 -0.94 -4.58
N VAL A 393 -13.22 -0.39 -3.92
CA VAL A 393 -13.01 1.06 -3.80
C VAL A 393 -12.54 1.62 -5.14
N ILE A 394 -11.56 0.98 -5.78
CA ILE A 394 -11.05 1.32 -7.10
C ILE A 394 -12.19 1.40 -8.12
N ALA A 395 -13.09 0.40 -8.12
CA ALA A 395 -14.22 0.29 -9.03
C ALA A 395 -15.25 1.42 -8.90
N LYS A 396 -15.28 2.16 -7.78
CA LYS A 396 -16.14 3.34 -7.61
C LYS A 396 -15.70 4.54 -8.43
N ASN A 397 -14.48 4.51 -8.99
CA ASN A 397 -14.06 5.47 -10.01
C ASN A 397 -14.47 4.96 -11.39
N ASP A 398 -15.46 5.60 -12.00
CA ASP A 398 -15.84 5.33 -13.39
C ASP A 398 -14.68 5.64 -14.34
N ASN A 399 -14.58 4.89 -15.44
CA ASN A 399 -13.55 5.02 -16.45
C ASN A 399 -12.12 4.92 -15.91
N LEU A 400 -11.90 4.07 -14.92
CA LEU A 400 -10.55 3.85 -14.38
C LEU A 400 -9.67 3.11 -15.40
N VAL A 401 -8.53 3.70 -15.70
CA VAL A 401 -7.49 3.11 -16.56
C VAL A 401 -6.30 2.71 -15.69
N SER A 402 -6.07 1.41 -15.59
CA SER A 402 -4.93 0.84 -14.86
C SER A 402 -3.84 0.45 -15.83
N ILE A 403 -2.60 0.93 -15.62
CA ILE A 403 -1.44 0.65 -16.48
C ILE A 403 -0.32 0.07 -15.62
N ASN A 404 0.04 -1.18 -15.91
CA ASN A 404 1.06 -1.91 -15.17
C ASN A 404 2.06 -2.58 -16.14
N SER A 405 3.29 -2.76 -15.68
CA SER A 405 4.34 -3.44 -16.42
C SER A 405 4.38 -4.94 -16.10
N CYS A 406 4.91 -5.75 -17.01
CA CYS A 406 5.09 -7.18 -16.81
C CYS A 406 6.40 -7.71 -17.41
N VAL A 407 6.77 -8.91 -16.97
CA VAL A 407 7.98 -9.61 -17.43
C VAL A 407 7.72 -10.36 -18.72
N GLN A 408 6.67 -11.19 -18.76
CA GLN A 408 6.28 -11.96 -19.92
C GLN A 408 4.77 -12.23 -19.97
N VAL A 409 4.25 -12.51 -21.15
CA VAL A 409 2.86 -12.90 -21.41
C VAL A 409 2.84 -14.11 -22.36
N ASP A 410 2.14 -15.18 -22.01
CA ASP A 410 1.98 -16.33 -22.90
C ASP A 410 0.84 -16.15 -23.91
N LEU A 411 0.76 -17.05 -24.90
CA LEU A 411 -0.27 -17.01 -25.95
C LEU A 411 -1.71 -17.14 -25.39
N MET A 412 -1.88 -17.56 -24.14
CA MET A 412 -3.19 -17.60 -23.48
C MET A 412 -3.55 -16.27 -22.83
N GLY A 413 -2.57 -15.39 -22.63
CA GLY A 413 -2.70 -14.13 -21.94
C GLY A 413 -2.49 -14.24 -20.43
N GLN A 414 -1.80 -15.27 -19.94
CA GLN A 414 -1.29 -15.34 -18.59
C GLN A 414 -0.10 -14.40 -18.45
N VAL A 415 -0.03 -13.64 -17.36
CA VAL A 415 1.00 -12.62 -17.15
C VAL A 415 1.89 -12.97 -15.97
N VAL A 416 3.20 -12.88 -16.17
CA VAL A 416 4.22 -12.95 -15.12
C VAL A 416 4.81 -11.58 -14.90
N SER A 417 4.90 -11.14 -13.64
CA SER A 417 5.48 -9.85 -13.25
C SER A 417 6.49 -9.96 -12.12
N SER A 418 6.45 -11.02 -11.32
CA SER A 418 7.22 -11.12 -10.08
C SER A 418 8.47 -12.00 -10.17
N SER A 419 8.60 -12.81 -11.22
CA SER A 419 9.71 -13.77 -11.34
C SER A 419 10.27 -13.87 -12.77
N VAL A 420 11.47 -14.41 -12.91
CA VAL A 420 12.08 -14.87 -14.17
C VAL A 420 12.53 -16.31 -13.93
N GLY A 421 11.84 -17.28 -14.51
CA GLY A 421 11.99 -18.68 -14.13
C GLY A 421 11.79 -18.85 -12.62
N TYR A 422 12.69 -19.56 -11.98
CA TYR A 422 12.68 -19.78 -10.52
C TYR A 422 13.12 -18.56 -9.69
N ARG A 423 13.70 -17.53 -10.30
CA ARG A 423 14.22 -16.37 -9.59
C ARG A 423 13.14 -15.35 -9.32
N GLN A 424 12.80 -15.14 -8.05
CA GLN A 424 11.96 -14.03 -7.62
C GLN A 424 12.70 -12.70 -7.82
N ILE A 425 12.08 -11.73 -8.48
CA ILE A 425 12.69 -10.43 -8.80
C ILE A 425 11.89 -9.24 -8.26
N SER A 426 10.65 -9.48 -7.86
CA SER A 426 9.70 -8.46 -7.44
C SER A 426 8.61 -9.10 -6.55
N GLY A 427 7.49 -8.46 -6.38
CA GLY A 427 6.24 -8.97 -5.80
C GLY A 427 5.08 -8.63 -6.72
N VAL A 428 3.86 -8.98 -6.31
CA VAL A 428 2.66 -8.60 -7.06
C VAL A 428 2.36 -7.10 -6.89
N GLY A 429 2.70 -6.51 -5.73
CA GLY A 429 2.29 -5.16 -5.39
C GLY A 429 0.77 -4.98 -5.50
N GLY A 430 0.33 -3.84 -6.03
CA GLY A 430 -1.08 -3.55 -6.31
C GLY A 430 -1.52 -3.88 -7.73
N GLN A 431 -0.68 -4.54 -8.56
CA GLN A 431 -1.02 -4.81 -9.97
C GLN A 431 -2.37 -5.51 -10.11
N VAL A 432 -2.59 -6.61 -9.39
CA VAL A 432 -3.83 -7.40 -9.49
C VAL A 432 -5.01 -6.66 -8.87
N ASP A 433 -4.79 -5.92 -7.79
CA ASP A 433 -5.81 -5.08 -7.17
C ASP A 433 -6.39 -4.09 -8.19
N PHE A 434 -5.53 -3.35 -8.89
CA PHE A 434 -5.94 -2.36 -9.90
C PHE A 434 -6.44 -2.98 -11.19
N VAL A 435 -5.90 -4.11 -11.66
CA VAL A 435 -6.42 -4.84 -12.82
C VAL A 435 -7.86 -5.28 -12.57
N ARG A 436 -8.14 -5.84 -11.39
CA ARG A 436 -9.50 -6.25 -10.99
C ARG A 436 -10.41 -5.05 -10.77
N GLY A 437 -9.95 -4.03 -10.05
CA GLY A 437 -10.71 -2.80 -9.83
C GLY A 437 -11.09 -2.10 -11.14
N ALA A 438 -10.17 -1.98 -12.08
CA ALA A 438 -10.45 -1.47 -13.43
C ALA A 438 -11.41 -2.38 -14.21
N GLY A 439 -11.32 -3.70 -14.01
CA GLY A 439 -12.24 -4.67 -14.60
C GLY A 439 -13.69 -4.54 -14.10
N LEU A 440 -13.87 -4.11 -12.86
CA LEU A 440 -15.17 -3.85 -12.21
C LEU A 440 -15.68 -2.42 -12.43
N SER A 441 -14.80 -1.47 -12.72
CA SER A 441 -15.13 -0.07 -12.97
C SER A 441 -15.98 0.08 -14.24
N ARG A 442 -17.04 0.88 -14.17
CA ARG A 442 -17.87 1.21 -15.34
C ARG A 442 -17.05 1.97 -16.38
N GLY A 443 -16.84 1.36 -17.56
CA GLY A 443 -15.96 1.90 -18.61
C GLY A 443 -14.47 1.77 -18.31
N GLY A 444 -14.09 1.02 -17.28
CA GLY A 444 -12.71 0.82 -16.88
C GLY A 444 -11.93 -0.09 -17.84
N ARG A 445 -10.61 0.07 -17.84
CA ARG A 445 -9.66 -0.64 -18.73
C ARG A 445 -8.38 -0.96 -17.98
N SER A 446 -7.95 -2.22 -18.04
CA SER A 446 -6.63 -2.61 -17.53
C SER A 446 -5.66 -2.90 -18.66
N ILE A 447 -4.47 -2.37 -18.56
CA ILE A 447 -3.40 -2.43 -19.56
C ILE A 447 -2.16 -3.05 -18.93
N MET A 448 -1.68 -4.13 -19.55
CA MET A 448 -0.37 -4.70 -19.29
C MET A 448 0.59 -4.24 -20.40
N ALA A 449 1.66 -3.54 -20.05
CA ALA A 449 2.55 -2.91 -20.99
C ALA A 449 3.99 -3.39 -20.79
N MET A 450 4.68 -3.74 -21.88
CA MET A 450 6.07 -4.21 -21.84
C MET A 450 6.75 -4.04 -23.20
N PRO A 451 8.07 -3.80 -23.24
CA PRO A 451 8.83 -4.02 -24.48
C PRO A 451 8.65 -5.46 -24.94
N SER A 452 8.54 -5.69 -26.26
CA SER A 452 8.30 -7.02 -26.83
C SER A 452 9.47 -8.00 -26.59
N THR A 453 10.66 -7.47 -26.28
CA THR A 453 11.88 -8.26 -26.09
C THR A 453 12.64 -7.86 -24.82
N ALA A 454 13.52 -8.76 -24.38
CA ALA A 454 14.52 -8.54 -23.34
C ALA A 454 15.93 -8.88 -23.86
N ALA A 455 16.95 -8.68 -23.02
CA ALA A 455 18.34 -9.04 -23.31
C ALA A 455 18.83 -8.50 -24.68
N LYS A 456 18.57 -7.21 -24.96
CA LYS A 456 18.95 -6.53 -26.21
C LYS A 456 18.36 -7.22 -27.44
N GLY A 457 17.08 -7.59 -27.42
CA GLY A 457 16.36 -8.18 -28.52
C GLY A 457 16.49 -9.71 -28.65
N LYS A 458 17.24 -10.37 -27.78
CA LYS A 458 17.51 -11.81 -27.88
C LYS A 458 16.39 -12.71 -27.35
N ILE A 459 15.54 -12.20 -26.46
CA ILE A 459 14.50 -12.98 -25.79
C ILE A 459 13.15 -12.31 -26.04
N SER A 460 12.18 -13.10 -26.54
CA SER A 460 10.79 -12.63 -26.64
C SER A 460 10.13 -12.58 -25.26
N LYS A 461 9.37 -11.52 -25.00
CA LYS A 461 8.53 -11.42 -23.79
C LYS A 461 7.07 -11.85 -24.04
N ILE A 462 6.69 -12.05 -25.32
CA ILE A 462 5.51 -12.82 -25.69
C ILE A 462 5.97 -14.24 -25.99
N VAL A 463 5.47 -15.20 -25.22
CA VAL A 463 5.97 -16.59 -25.23
C VAL A 463 4.84 -17.58 -25.54
N ASP A 464 5.18 -18.76 -26.04
CA ASP A 464 4.20 -19.84 -26.28
C ASP A 464 3.62 -20.39 -24.97
N ARG A 465 4.43 -20.44 -23.93
CA ARG A 465 4.09 -20.82 -22.54
C ARG A 465 4.99 -20.07 -21.57
N ILE A 466 4.52 -19.85 -20.38
CA ILE A 466 5.30 -19.26 -19.29
C ILE A 466 6.54 -20.10 -19.01
N ASP A 467 7.67 -19.44 -18.73
CA ASP A 467 8.92 -20.09 -18.35
C ASP A 467 8.73 -21.03 -17.17
N GLU A 468 9.43 -22.15 -17.18
CA GLU A 468 9.43 -23.11 -16.09
C GLU A 468 9.87 -22.45 -14.77
N GLY A 469 9.11 -22.69 -13.70
CA GLY A 469 9.33 -22.10 -12.38
C GLY A 469 8.80 -20.67 -12.21
N ALA A 470 8.36 -20.01 -13.27
CA ALA A 470 7.78 -18.68 -13.13
C ALA A 470 6.33 -18.73 -12.61
N SER A 471 5.98 -17.74 -11.77
CA SER A 471 4.65 -17.65 -11.17
C SER A 471 3.74 -16.74 -11.98
N VAL A 472 2.52 -17.19 -12.28
CA VAL A 472 1.46 -16.36 -12.88
C VAL A 472 1.06 -15.28 -11.87
N THR A 473 1.35 -14.03 -12.19
CA THR A 473 1.00 -12.88 -11.35
C THR A 473 -0.44 -12.42 -11.62
N THR A 474 -0.80 -12.26 -12.92
CA THR A 474 -2.16 -11.90 -13.33
C THR A 474 -2.75 -13.00 -14.20
N SER A 475 -3.90 -13.52 -13.76
CA SER A 475 -4.62 -14.57 -14.45
C SER A 475 -5.11 -14.12 -15.83
N LEU A 476 -5.14 -15.05 -16.78
CA LEU A 476 -5.70 -14.82 -18.12
C LEU A 476 -7.16 -14.29 -18.09
N TYR A 477 -7.90 -14.54 -17.02
CA TYR A 477 -9.29 -14.09 -16.85
C TYR A 477 -9.38 -12.60 -16.51
N ASP A 478 -8.33 -12.02 -15.90
CA ASP A 478 -8.29 -10.63 -15.47
C ASP A 478 -7.69 -9.70 -16.54
N VAL A 479 -6.87 -10.23 -17.46
CA VAL A 479 -6.14 -9.44 -18.47
C VAL A 479 -7.08 -8.91 -19.57
N ASN A 480 -7.06 -7.58 -19.79
CA ASN A 480 -7.86 -6.92 -20.82
C ASN A 480 -7.01 -6.50 -22.03
N TYR A 481 -6.04 -5.61 -21.86
CA TYR A 481 -5.14 -5.17 -22.92
C TYR A 481 -3.70 -5.58 -22.63
N VAL A 482 -2.97 -5.98 -23.68
CA VAL A 482 -1.51 -6.12 -23.65
C VAL A 482 -0.95 -5.19 -24.72
N ILE A 483 0.07 -4.41 -24.39
CA ILE A 483 0.69 -3.41 -25.28
C ILE A 483 2.19 -3.62 -25.34
N THR A 484 2.71 -3.63 -26.56
CA THR A 484 4.13 -3.54 -26.85
C THR A 484 4.39 -2.37 -27.79
N GLU A 485 5.65 -2.11 -28.15
CA GLU A 485 6.03 -1.14 -29.18
C GLU A 485 5.48 -1.46 -30.57
N TYR A 486 4.93 -2.67 -30.79
CA TYR A 486 4.34 -3.10 -32.05
C TYR A 486 2.82 -3.00 -32.09
N GLY A 487 2.16 -2.58 -31.01
CA GLY A 487 0.72 -2.33 -31.02
C GLY A 487 -0.03 -2.77 -29.78
N ILE A 488 -1.34 -2.90 -29.94
CA ILE A 488 -2.33 -3.18 -28.88
C ILE A 488 -3.02 -4.51 -29.16
N ALA A 489 -2.96 -5.44 -28.21
CA ALA A 489 -3.77 -6.66 -28.20
C ALA A 489 -4.87 -6.53 -27.15
N GLN A 490 -6.11 -6.41 -27.59
CA GLN A 490 -7.27 -6.54 -26.72
C GLN A 490 -7.59 -8.02 -26.56
N LEU A 491 -7.71 -8.52 -25.31
CA LEU A 491 -7.90 -9.94 -25.04
C LEU A 491 -9.29 -10.26 -24.45
N ARG A 492 -9.89 -9.33 -23.70
CA ARG A 492 -11.21 -9.57 -23.07
C ARG A 492 -12.28 -9.82 -24.13
N GLY A 493 -13.07 -10.88 -23.94
CA GLY A 493 -14.15 -11.26 -24.86
C GLY A 493 -13.70 -12.03 -26.10
N LYS A 494 -12.39 -12.29 -26.28
CA LYS A 494 -11.87 -13.08 -27.39
C LYS A 494 -11.73 -14.56 -27.06
N THR A 495 -11.91 -15.39 -28.07
CA THR A 495 -11.58 -16.83 -27.98
C THR A 495 -10.08 -17.03 -27.72
N MET A 496 -9.68 -18.20 -27.22
CA MET A 496 -8.27 -18.50 -26.99
C MET A 496 -7.41 -18.38 -28.25
N LYS A 497 -7.95 -18.78 -29.39
CA LYS A 497 -7.28 -18.64 -30.69
C LYS A 497 -7.10 -17.16 -31.09
N ASP A 498 -8.13 -16.35 -30.90
CA ASP A 498 -8.07 -14.93 -31.25
C ASP A 498 -7.19 -14.13 -30.29
N ARG A 499 -7.12 -14.53 -28.99
CA ARG A 499 -6.16 -13.99 -28.03
C ARG A 499 -4.72 -14.26 -28.50
N ALA A 500 -4.43 -15.51 -28.84
CA ALA A 500 -3.10 -15.90 -29.30
C ALA A 500 -2.70 -15.15 -30.58
N ARG A 501 -3.60 -15.05 -31.59
CA ARG A 501 -3.34 -14.26 -32.81
C ARG A 501 -3.07 -12.79 -32.48
N ALA A 502 -3.86 -12.18 -31.60
CA ALA A 502 -3.65 -10.80 -31.20
C ALA A 502 -2.29 -10.58 -30.51
N LEU A 503 -1.85 -11.53 -29.68
CA LEU A 503 -0.56 -11.47 -28.99
C LEU A 503 0.61 -11.67 -29.96
N VAL A 504 0.52 -12.62 -30.92
CA VAL A 504 1.55 -12.80 -31.96
C VAL A 504 1.68 -11.54 -32.83
N ALA A 505 0.56 -10.86 -33.13
CA ALA A 505 0.60 -9.64 -33.96
C ALA A 505 1.40 -8.50 -33.29
N ILE A 506 1.46 -8.43 -31.98
CA ILE A 506 2.23 -7.43 -31.22
C ILE A 506 3.59 -7.94 -30.74
N ALA A 507 3.97 -9.18 -31.04
CA ALA A 507 5.30 -9.70 -30.78
C ALA A 507 6.35 -9.05 -31.68
N HIS A 508 7.61 -9.07 -31.25
CA HIS A 508 8.72 -8.65 -32.12
C HIS A 508 8.75 -9.47 -33.42
N PRO A 509 8.89 -8.86 -34.58
CA PRO A 509 8.81 -9.55 -35.89
C PRO A 509 9.63 -10.82 -35.99
N GLN A 510 10.86 -10.83 -35.46
CA GLN A 510 11.75 -12.00 -35.51
C GLN A 510 11.23 -13.26 -34.80
N PHE A 511 10.24 -13.13 -33.88
CA PHE A 511 9.69 -14.26 -33.14
C PHE A 511 8.30 -14.69 -33.62
N ARG A 512 7.67 -13.93 -34.54
CA ARG A 512 6.27 -14.18 -34.95
C ARG A 512 6.08 -15.53 -35.60
N GLU A 513 7.02 -15.95 -36.46
CA GLU A 513 6.97 -17.25 -37.14
C GLU A 513 7.04 -18.41 -36.11
N GLN A 514 7.97 -18.34 -35.17
CA GLN A 514 8.06 -19.31 -34.08
C GLN A 514 6.78 -19.39 -33.26
N LEU A 515 6.20 -18.23 -32.90
CA LEU A 515 4.97 -18.16 -32.14
C LEU A 515 3.75 -18.64 -32.94
N ALA A 516 3.71 -18.39 -34.23
CA ALA A 516 2.68 -18.93 -35.13
C ALA A 516 2.76 -20.46 -35.21
N GLY A 517 3.95 -21.04 -35.32
CA GLY A 517 4.15 -22.49 -35.28
C GLY A 517 3.72 -23.11 -33.95
N ALA A 518 4.00 -22.43 -32.84
CA ALA A 518 3.51 -22.85 -31.52
C ALA A 518 1.98 -22.76 -31.42
N PHE A 519 1.36 -21.73 -31.98
CA PHE A 519 -0.10 -21.61 -32.10
C PHE A 519 -0.68 -22.79 -32.87
N GLU A 520 -0.16 -23.12 -34.07
CA GLU A 520 -0.66 -24.21 -34.90
C GLU A 520 -0.59 -25.57 -34.17
N LYS A 521 0.54 -25.83 -33.52
CA LYS A 521 0.71 -27.02 -32.68
C LYS A 521 -0.29 -27.09 -31.55
N ARG A 522 -0.56 -25.96 -30.86
CA ARG A 522 -1.45 -25.91 -29.70
C ARG A 522 -2.92 -26.07 -30.08
N PHE A 523 -3.35 -25.40 -31.12
CA PHE A 523 -4.76 -25.30 -31.51
C PHE A 523 -5.17 -26.23 -32.65
N CYS A 524 -4.25 -27.01 -33.16
CA CYS A 524 -4.49 -27.96 -34.26
C CYS A 524 -5.16 -27.28 -35.49
N CYS A 525 -4.77 -26.07 -35.80
CA CYS A 525 -5.30 -25.31 -36.95
C CYS A 525 -4.24 -24.30 -37.43
N ARG A 526 -4.35 -23.86 -38.68
CA ARG A 526 -3.45 -22.82 -39.24
C ARG A 526 -3.60 -21.49 -38.47
N PHE A 527 -2.46 -20.77 -38.37
CA PHE A 527 -2.39 -19.46 -37.73
C PHE A 527 -3.23 -18.39 -38.45
#